data_6c87deb88a34258ad2fddc9d7f01fbeb
#
_entry.id   6c87deb88a34258ad2fddc9d7f01fbeb
#
_cell.length_a   1.000
_cell.length_b   1.000
_cell.length_c   1.000
_cell.angle_alpha   90.00
_cell.angle_beta   90.00
_cell.angle_gamma   90.00
#
_symmetry.space_group_name_H-M   'P 1'
#
loop_
_entity.id
_entity.type
_entity.pdbx_description
1 polymer ?
#
loop_
_entity_poly.entity_id
_entity_poly.type
_entity_poly.pdbx_seq_one_letter_code
_entity_poly.pdbx_strand_id
1 'polypeptide(L)'
;MKMSIDGFELFIDIDNDFDRFLQSRTFGYIKENWKYVRSLLRDKEIFIQKLEYRRSSSGHVHLRLTLSVMPNIIDQFKIRSLLHDDPWRIGIDLRRLAIQGPEEINRIFDRKIKNGITHVVGPWLDISAWIGDKK
;
A
#
# COMPACT_ATOMS: atom_id res chain seq x y z
N MET A 1 29.38 -6.52 2.86
CA MET A 1 28.16 -5.79 2.51
C MET A 1 26.95 -6.53 3.03
N LYS A 2 26.07 -5.83 3.66
CA LYS A 2 24.83 -6.42 4.13
C LYS A 2 23.81 -6.46 3.01
N MET A 3 23.29 -7.63 2.72
CA MET A 3 22.19 -7.78 1.79
C MET A 3 20.88 -7.58 2.53
N SER A 4 20.05 -6.67 2.05
CA SER A 4 18.71 -6.56 2.59
C SER A 4 17.85 -7.65 2.01
N ILE A 5 17.25 -8.47 2.88
CA ILE A 5 16.29 -9.48 2.46
C ILE A 5 14.87 -8.94 2.54
N ASP A 6 14.71 -7.74 3.10
CA ASP A 6 13.38 -7.21 3.40
C ASP A 6 12.74 -6.50 2.22
N GLY A 7 13.54 -6.13 1.22
CA GLY A 7 13.00 -5.43 0.07
C GLY A 7 12.41 -4.07 0.41
N PHE A 8 11.67 -3.51 -0.52
CA PHE A 8 11.01 -2.23 -0.36
C PHE A 8 9.54 -2.43 -0.04
N GLU A 9 9.02 -1.68 0.92
CA GLU A 9 7.61 -1.73 1.31
C GLU A 9 6.90 -0.48 0.82
N LEU A 10 5.88 -0.67 -0.02
CA LEU A 10 5.02 0.40 -0.48
C LEU A 10 3.70 0.33 0.26
N PHE A 11 3.31 1.44 0.88
CA PHE A 11 2.11 1.50 1.71
C PHE A 11 0.98 2.23 1.01
N ILE A 12 -0.22 1.67 1.16
CA ILE A 12 -1.45 2.17 0.57
C ILE A 12 -2.44 2.39 1.72
N ASP A 13 -3.11 3.53 1.72
CA ASP A 13 -4.13 3.85 2.72
C ASP A 13 -5.47 3.99 2.00
N ILE A 14 -6.38 3.06 2.26
CA ILE A 14 -7.66 3.00 1.57
C ILE A 14 -8.76 3.45 2.51
N ASP A 15 -9.52 4.46 2.10
CA ASP A 15 -10.65 4.99 2.85
C ASP A 15 -11.87 4.08 2.66
N ASN A 16 -11.85 2.94 3.34
CA ASN A 16 -12.88 1.91 3.20
C ASN A 16 -12.96 1.15 4.52
N ASP A 17 -14.16 0.76 4.93
CA ASP A 17 -14.34 0.00 6.16
C ASP A 17 -13.62 -1.34 6.07
N PHE A 18 -12.76 -1.64 7.04
CA PHE A 18 -11.97 -2.87 7.05
C PHE A 18 -12.84 -4.11 7.01
N ASP A 19 -13.91 -4.14 7.81
CA ASP A 19 -14.75 -5.34 7.94
C ASP A 19 -15.49 -5.67 6.65
N ARG A 20 -15.69 -4.68 5.77
CA ARG A 20 -16.42 -4.86 4.51
C ARG A 20 -15.50 -4.81 3.29
N PHE A 21 -14.21 -4.65 3.50
CA PHE A 21 -13.28 -4.37 2.42
C PHE A 21 -13.29 -5.44 1.32
N LEU A 22 -13.21 -6.72 1.72
CA LEU A 22 -13.10 -7.81 0.75
C LEU A 22 -14.36 -7.98 -0.12
N GLN A 23 -15.51 -7.46 0.33
CA GLN A 23 -16.75 -7.46 -0.43
C GLN A 23 -17.02 -6.10 -1.08
N SER A 24 -16.12 -5.14 -0.92
CA SER A 24 -16.36 -3.78 -1.40
C SER A 24 -16.13 -3.64 -2.90
N ARG A 25 -16.77 -2.63 -3.48
CA ARG A 25 -16.54 -2.26 -4.88
C ARG A 25 -15.09 -1.81 -5.08
N THR A 26 -14.53 -1.13 -4.10
CA THR A 26 -13.14 -0.69 -4.16
C THR A 26 -12.19 -1.87 -4.32
N PHE A 27 -12.38 -2.93 -3.53
CA PHE A 27 -11.53 -4.12 -3.67
C PHE A 27 -11.73 -4.79 -5.03
N GLY A 28 -12.96 -4.76 -5.57
CA GLY A 28 -13.22 -5.22 -6.93
C GLY A 28 -12.36 -4.51 -7.97
N TYR A 29 -12.26 -3.18 -7.87
CA TYR A 29 -11.41 -2.40 -8.76
C TYR A 29 -9.94 -2.72 -8.55
N ILE A 30 -9.50 -2.89 -7.30
CA ILE A 30 -8.12 -3.28 -7.00
C ILE A 30 -7.78 -4.61 -7.66
N LYS A 31 -8.69 -5.59 -7.59
CA LYS A 31 -8.46 -6.89 -8.24
C LYS A 31 -8.33 -6.75 -9.76
N GLU A 32 -9.16 -5.90 -10.38
CA GLU A 32 -9.05 -5.63 -11.80
C GLU A 32 -7.73 -4.96 -12.17
N ASN A 33 -7.27 -4.04 -11.32
CA ASN A 33 -6.04 -3.29 -11.57
C ASN A 33 -4.79 -4.10 -11.26
N TRP A 34 -4.91 -5.18 -10.51
CA TRP A 34 -3.77 -5.97 -10.05
C TRP A 34 -2.91 -6.49 -11.22
N LYS A 35 -3.53 -6.85 -12.32
CA LYS A 35 -2.79 -7.30 -13.51
C LYS A 35 -1.88 -6.20 -14.06
N TYR A 36 -2.30 -4.94 -13.95
CA TYR A 36 -1.49 -3.81 -14.42
C TYR A 36 -0.32 -3.55 -13.48
N VAL A 37 -0.54 -3.69 -12.16
CA VAL A 37 0.54 -3.60 -11.18
C VAL A 37 1.58 -4.67 -11.44
N ARG A 38 1.15 -5.91 -11.64
CA ARG A 38 2.06 -7.03 -11.93
C ARG A 38 2.83 -6.81 -13.22
N SER A 39 2.14 -6.35 -14.26
CA SER A 39 2.76 -6.10 -15.55
C SER A 39 3.82 -5.01 -15.47
N LEU A 40 3.50 -3.91 -14.79
CA LEU A 40 4.43 -2.80 -14.60
C LEU A 40 5.69 -3.25 -13.88
N LEU A 41 5.54 -4.02 -12.80
CA LEU A 41 6.66 -4.49 -12.01
C LEU A 41 7.49 -5.52 -12.76
N ARG A 42 6.84 -6.43 -13.48
CA ARG A 42 7.54 -7.43 -14.29
C ARG A 42 8.39 -6.78 -15.37
N ASP A 43 7.87 -5.73 -16.01
CA ASP A 43 8.60 -5.02 -17.06
C ASP A 43 9.85 -4.32 -16.51
N LYS A 44 9.87 -4.03 -15.22
CA LYS A 44 11.03 -3.45 -14.54
C LYS A 44 11.87 -4.48 -13.80
N GLU A 45 11.54 -5.76 -13.96
CA GLU A 45 12.22 -6.87 -13.29
C GLU A 45 12.18 -6.75 -11.76
N ILE A 46 11.05 -6.26 -11.24
CA ILE A 46 10.81 -6.15 -9.81
C ILE A 46 9.84 -7.25 -9.39
N PHE A 47 10.23 -8.03 -8.39
CA PHE A 47 9.42 -9.15 -7.91
C PHE A 47 8.53 -8.72 -6.75
N ILE A 48 7.28 -9.19 -6.78
CA ILE A 48 6.36 -9.03 -5.67
C ILE A 48 6.64 -10.15 -4.68
N GLN A 49 7.00 -9.77 -3.46
CA GLN A 49 7.29 -10.73 -2.39
C GLN A 49 6.05 -11.02 -1.55
N LYS A 50 5.29 -9.97 -1.22
CA LYS A 50 4.07 -10.09 -0.41
C LYS A 50 3.08 -8.99 -0.77
N LEU A 51 1.82 -9.30 -0.58
CA LEU A 51 0.77 -8.28 -0.50
C LEU A 51 -0.06 -8.59 0.73
N GLU A 52 -0.14 -7.63 1.63
CA GLU A 52 -0.80 -7.80 2.92
C GLU A 52 -1.74 -6.63 3.19
N TYR A 53 -2.73 -6.86 4.03
CA TYR A 53 -3.63 -5.79 4.46
C TYR A 53 -3.80 -5.84 5.96
N ARG A 54 -4.21 -4.72 6.54
CA ARG A 54 -4.51 -4.64 7.97
C ARG A 54 -5.58 -3.59 8.22
N ARG A 55 -6.18 -3.68 9.39
CA ARG A 55 -7.08 -2.65 9.87
C ARG A 55 -6.26 -1.45 10.32
N SER A 56 -6.58 -0.26 9.81
CA SER A 56 -5.93 0.97 10.25
C SER A 56 -6.44 1.37 11.63
N SER A 57 -5.77 2.33 12.26
CA SER A 57 -6.21 2.84 13.57
C SER A 57 -7.58 3.50 13.53
N SER A 58 -8.05 3.90 12.34
CA SER A 58 -9.39 4.49 12.15
C SER A 58 -10.43 3.45 11.72
N GLY A 59 -10.07 2.18 11.62
CA GLY A 59 -10.99 1.14 11.16
C GLY A 59 -11.07 0.99 9.65
N HIS A 60 -10.20 1.67 8.92
CA HIS A 60 -10.09 1.55 7.47
C HIS A 60 -9.06 0.49 7.08
N VAL A 61 -8.47 0.60 5.91
CA VAL A 61 -7.59 -0.43 5.38
C VAL A 61 -6.22 0.15 5.03
N HIS A 62 -5.17 -0.52 5.50
CA HIS A 62 -3.82 -0.34 4.98
C HIS A 62 -3.45 -1.53 4.12
N LEU A 63 -2.80 -1.28 2.98
CA LEU A 63 -2.13 -2.34 2.23
C LEU A 63 -0.63 -2.14 2.34
N ARG A 64 0.10 -3.24 2.32
CA ARG A 64 1.56 -3.23 2.24
C ARG A 64 1.99 -4.16 1.12
N LEU A 65 2.60 -3.56 0.10
CA LEU A 65 3.16 -4.30 -1.03
C LEU A 65 4.66 -4.36 -0.84
N THR A 66 5.18 -5.57 -0.62
CA THR A 66 6.61 -5.78 -0.41
C THR A 66 7.23 -6.23 -1.74
N LEU A 67 8.23 -5.49 -2.19
CA LEU A 67 8.86 -5.67 -3.49
C LEU A 67 10.35 -5.97 -3.32
N SER A 68 10.94 -6.63 -4.31
CA SER A 68 12.36 -6.99 -4.26
C SER A 68 13.28 -5.78 -4.21
N VAL A 69 12.90 -4.68 -4.90
CA VAL A 69 13.65 -3.42 -4.88
C VAL A 69 12.67 -2.26 -4.96
N MET A 70 13.15 -1.07 -4.68
CA MET A 70 12.34 0.14 -4.73
C MET A 70 12.08 0.55 -6.18
N PRO A 71 10.80 0.68 -6.60
CA PRO A 71 10.48 1.25 -7.90
C PRO A 71 10.86 2.74 -7.95
N ASN A 72 11.02 3.28 -9.16
CA ASN A 72 11.23 4.71 -9.27
C ASN A 72 9.97 5.46 -8.78
N ILE A 73 10.12 6.75 -8.51
CA ILE A 73 9.06 7.55 -7.88
C ILE A 73 7.78 7.56 -8.72
N ILE A 74 7.90 7.69 -10.02
CA ILE A 74 6.72 7.71 -10.91
C ILE A 74 5.96 6.39 -10.80
N ASP A 75 6.67 5.28 -10.84
CA ASP A 75 6.04 3.96 -10.73
C ASP A 75 5.41 3.74 -9.37
N GLN A 76 6.02 4.24 -8.29
CA GLN A 76 5.41 4.17 -6.97
C GLN A 76 4.03 4.84 -6.96
N PHE A 77 3.93 6.04 -7.51
CA PHE A 77 2.64 6.74 -7.56
C PHE A 77 1.65 6.07 -8.49
N LYS A 78 2.10 5.49 -9.60
CA LYS A 78 1.22 4.70 -10.48
C LYS A 78 0.62 3.51 -9.74
N ILE A 79 1.45 2.78 -9.02
CA ILE A 79 0.99 1.61 -8.25
C ILE A 79 0.02 2.05 -7.16
N ARG A 80 0.35 3.11 -6.43
CA ARG A 80 -0.51 3.63 -5.38
C ARG A 80 -1.89 4.01 -5.93
N SER A 81 -1.94 4.64 -7.10
CA SER A 81 -3.20 4.98 -7.74
C SER A 81 -3.99 3.75 -8.16
N LEU A 82 -3.32 2.75 -8.74
CA LEU A 82 -3.95 1.50 -9.16
C LEU A 82 -4.53 0.72 -7.98
N LEU A 83 -3.91 0.83 -6.80
CA LEU A 83 -4.36 0.16 -5.60
C LEU A 83 -5.29 1.03 -4.75
N HIS A 84 -5.75 2.14 -5.29
CA HIS A 84 -6.74 3.02 -4.67
C HIS A 84 -6.27 3.67 -3.37
N ASP A 85 -5.00 4.07 -3.34
CA ASP A 85 -4.48 4.87 -2.24
C ASP A 85 -5.29 6.18 -2.12
N ASP A 86 -5.48 6.65 -0.89
CA ASP A 86 -6.21 7.87 -0.61
C ASP A 86 -5.65 9.05 -1.43
N PRO A 87 -6.47 9.71 -2.25
CA PRO A 87 -6.00 10.84 -3.07
C PRO A 87 -5.41 11.98 -2.24
N TRP A 88 -5.91 12.22 -1.03
CA TRP A 88 -5.33 13.21 -0.12
C TRP A 88 -3.91 12.86 0.24
N ARG A 89 -3.66 11.60 0.57
CA ARG A 89 -2.33 11.12 0.93
C ARG A 89 -1.39 11.24 -0.28
N ILE A 90 -1.86 10.89 -1.46
CA ILE A 90 -1.08 11.05 -2.69
C ILE A 90 -0.71 12.51 -2.90
N GLY A 91 -1.68 13.42 -2.77
CA GLY A 91 -1.45 14.83 -2.94
C GLY A 91 -0.46 15.40 -1.93
N ILE A 92 -0.57 14.98 -0.67
CA ILE A 92 0.36 15.40 0.38
C ILE A 92 1.78 14.90 0.07
N ASP A 93 1.90 13.65 -0.36
CA ASP A 93 3.20 13.07 -0.67
C ASP A 93 3.84 13.71 -1.90
N LEU A 94 3.05 14.09 -2.89
CA LEU A 94 3.58 14.84 -4.04
C LEU A 94 4.16 16.18 -3.61
N ARG A 95 3.51 16.88 -2.67
CA ARG A 95 4.05 18.11 -2.12
C ARG A 95 5.32 17.86 -1.32
N ARG A 96 5.33 16.82 -0.50
CA ARG A 96 6.52 16.46 0.29
C ARG A 96 7.69 16.13 -0.62
N LEU A 97 7.43 15.39 -1.69
CA LEU A 97 8.45 15.05 -2.67
C LEU A 97 9.08 16.32 -3.26
N ALA A 98 8.26 17.29 -3.61
CA ALA A 98 8.73 18.53 -4.24
C ALA A 98 9.52 19.40 -3.27
N ILE A 99 9.15 19.43 -1.99
CA ILE A 99 9.71 20.36 -1.00
C ILE A 99 10.80 19.69 -0.14
N GLN A 100 10.59 18.45 0.27
CA GLN A 100 11.42 17.78 1.27
C GLN A 100 12.24 16.62 0.71
N GLY A 101 11.80 16.03 -0.39
CA GLY A 101 12.51 14.92 -1.02
C GLY A 101 11.84 13.57 -0.83
N PRO A 102 12.38 12.53 -1.49
CA PRO A 102 11.73 11.22 -1.55
C PRO A 102 11.69 10.46 -0.22
N GLU A 103 12.49 10.84 0.77
CA GLU A 103 12.50 10.17 2.07
C GLU A 103 11.25 10.46 2.88
N GLU A 104 10.48 11.49 2.50
CA GLU A 104 9.34 11.96 3.29
C GLU A 104 8.00 11.40 2.79
N ILE A 105 8.02 10.55 1.78
CA ILE A 105 6.80 9.96 1.22
C ILE A 105 6.64 8.51 1.70
N ASN A 106 5.48 7.92 1.38
CA ASN A 106 5.20 6.51 1.63
C ASN A 106 5.12 6.16 3.13
N ARG A 107 4.64 7.10 3.91
CA ARG A 107 4.49 6.90 5.36
C ARG A 107 3.04 6.63 5.71
N ILE A 108 2.84 5.70 6.65
CA ILE A 108 1.53 5.47 7.26
C ILE A 108 1.71 5.39 8.77
N PHE A 109 0.64 5.72 9.49
CA PHE A 109 0.66 5.70 10.93
C PHE A 109 0.12 4.38 11.46
N ASP A 110 0.73 3.88 12.53
CA ASP A 110 0.32 2.63 13.15
C ASP A 110 -0.55 2.84 14.39
N ARG A 111 -0.81 4.09 14.77
CA ARG A 111 -1.71 4.41 15.88
C ARG A 111 -2.26 5.82 15.73
N LYS A 112 -3.36 6.07 16.41
CA LYS A 112 -4.01 7.36 16.46
C LYS A 112 -4.55 7.58 17.87
N ILE A 113 -4.36 8.79 18.40
CA ILE A 113 -4.92 9.17 19.69
C ILE A 113 -6.15 10.03 19.43
N LYS A 114 -7.27 9.64 20.02
CA LYS A 114 -8.54 10.35 19.88
C LYS A 114 -9.23 10.37 21.24
N ASN A 115 -9.54 11.55 21.73
CA ASN A 115 -10.20 11.75 23.05
C ASN A 115 -9.45 11.05 24.16
N GLY A 116 -8.10 11.11 24.14
CA GLY A 116 -7.25 10.47 25.15
C GLY A 116 -7.14 8.96 25.02
N ILE A 117 -7.78 8.36 24.02
CA ILE A 117 -7.73 6.93 23.80
C ILE A 117 -6.82 6.63 22.60
N THR A 118 -5.86 5.73 22.82
CA THR A 118 -4.96 5.29 21.75
C THR A 118 -5.62 4.18 20.95
N HIS A 119 -5.78 4.40 19.66
CA HIS A 119 -6.27 3.40 18.71
C HIS A 119 -5.07 2.87 17.92
N VAL A 120 -4.89 1.56 17.93
CA VAL A 120 -3.77 0.92 17.25
C VAL A 120 -4.25 0.14 16.03
N VAL A 121 -3.33 -0.13 15.12
CA VAL A 121 -3.61 -0.91 13.93
C VAL A 121 -3.78 -2.39 14.26
N GLY A 122 -4.44 -3.12 13.36
CA GLY A 122 -4.50 -4.57 13.44
C GLY A 122 -3.24 -5.24 12.89
N PRO A 123 -3.16 -6.55 12.98
CA PRO A 123 -2.03 -7.29 12.42
C PRO A 123 -2.08 -7.32 10.90
N TRP A 124 -0.91 -7.48 10.27
CA TRP A 124 -0.84 -7.68 8.83
C TRP A 124 -1.32 -9.10 8.46
N LEU A 125 -2.18 -9.18 7.45
CA LEU A 125 -2.77 -10.42 6.97
C LEU A 125 -2.46 -10.57 5.48
N ASP A 126 -2.19 -11.80 5.06
CA ASP A 126 -1.95 -12.09 3.64
C ASP A 126 -3.27 -11.97 2.87
N ILE A 127 -3.26 -11.22 1.77
CA ILE A 127 -4.43 -11.01 0.93
C ILE A 127 -4.32 -11.74 -0.42
N SER A 128 -3.26 -12.47 -0.65
CA SER A 128 -2.99 -13.10 -1.96
C SER A 128 -4.13 -13.98 -2.45
N ALA A 129 -4.74 -14.75 -1.56
CA ALA A 129 -5.84 -15.65 -1.92
C ALA A 129 -7.08 -14.89 -2.42
N TRP A 130 -7.25 -13.63 -2.02
CA TRP A 130 -8.41 -12.82 -2.35
C TRP A 130 -8.23 -12.00 -3.61
N ILE A 131 -6.98 -11.68 -3.95
CA ILE A 131 -6.70 -10.80 -5.09
C ILE A 131 -6.52 -11.56 -6.40
N GLY A 132 -6.53 -12.88 -6.36
CA GLY A 132 -6.37 -13.69 -7.56
C GLY A 132 -4.94 -13.83 -8.04
N ASP A 133 -3.97 -13.68 -7.13
CA ASP A 133 -2.56 -13.80 -7.45
C ASP A 133 -2.15 -15.25 -7.50
N LYS A 134 -2.43 -15.89 -8.61
CA LYS A 134 -2.09 -17.29 -8.81
C LYS A 134 -0.74 -17.44 -9.49
N LYS A 135 -0.06 -18.46 -9.08
CA LYS A 135 1.21 -18.83 -9.70
C LYS A 135 0.99 -19.57 -10.99
#